data_6da98f28605873839bcdd9ccc82fa554
#
_entry.id   6da98f28605873839bcdd9ccc82fa554
#
_cell.length_a   1.000
_cell.length_b   1.000
_cell.length_c   1.000
_cell.angle_alpha   90.00
_cell.angle_beta   90.00
_cell.angle_gamma   90.00
#
_symmetry.space_group_name_H-M   'P 1'
#
loop_
_entity.id
_entity.type
_entity.pdbx_description
1 polymer ?
#
loop_
_entity_poly.entity_id
_entity_poly.type
_entity_poly.pdbx_seq_one_letter_code
_entity_poly.pdbx_strand_id
1 'polypeptide(L)'
;MVEGAEKVATELIGRLEQAWNEADGRAFGEPFSADADFVDIRGEHHSGQEAIAAGHQAIFDSIYRDSSVDYELIQARELWSDVILAHATGVLRVPSGPLAGEHSAMQSLVLLRGGDGWKIAGFHNTLVASH
;
A
#
# COMPACT_ATOMS: atom_id res chain seq x y z
N MET A 1 -7.96 20.01 5.83
CA MET A 1 -9.38 19.78 5.54
C MET A 1 -9.62 18.30 5.35
N VAL A 2 -10.70 17.80 5.94
CA VAL A 2 -11.03 16.38 5.91
C VAL A 2 -11.17 15.86 4.47
N GLU A 3 -11.90 16.60 3.63
CA GLU A 3 -12.09 16.22 2.23
C GLU A 3 -10.77 16.15 1.46
N GLY A 4 -9.88 17.09 1.72
CA GLY A 4 -8.56 17.09 1.08
C GLY A 4 -7.74 15.87 1.45
N ALA A 5 -7.72 15.52 2.73
CA ALA A 5 -6.98 14.35 3.21
C ALA A 5 -7.54 13.06 2.63
N GLU A 6 -8.87 12.90 2.62
CA GLU A 6 -9.49 11.71 2.06
C GLU A 6 -9.25 11.59 0.56
N LYS A 7 -9.31 12.70 -0.16
CA LYS A 7 -9.04 12.71 -1.59
C LYS A 7 -7.61 12.28 -1.91
N VAL A 8 -6.65 12.84 -1.18
CA VAL A 8 -5.23 12.50 -1.33
C VAL A 8 -5.02 11.01 -1.07
N ALA A 9 -5.52 10.52 0.05
CA ALA A 9 -5.35 9.12 0.44
C ALA A 9 -6.00 8.18 -0.57
N THR A 10 -7.23 8.48 -1.00
CA THR A 10 -7.95 7.66 -1.98
C THR A 10 -7.18 7.58 -3.29
N GLU A 11 -6.63 8.69 -3.75
CA GLU A 11 -5.86 8.73 -4.98
C GLU A 11 -4.60 7.87 -4.89
N LEU A 12 -3.83 8.00 -3.82
CA LEU A 12 -2.60 7.22 -3.66
C LEU A 12 -2.89 5.73 -3.49
N ILE A 13 -3.89 5.39 -2.69
CA ILE A 13 -4.30 3.99 -2.50
C ILE A 13 -4.80 3.39 -3.81
N GLY A 14 -5.55 4.17 -4.59
CA GLY A 14 -6.03 3.74 -5.90
C GLY A 14 -4.90 3.41 -6.87
N ARG A 15 -3.80 4.17 -6.81
CA ARG A 15 -2.62 3.89 -7.62
C ARG A 15 -1.94 2.60 -7.20
N LEU A 16 -1.89 2.31 -5.90
CA LEU A 16 -1.35 1.03 -5.41
C LEU A 16 -2.20 -0.14 -5.89
N GLU A 17 -3.51 0.00 -5.80
CA GLU A 17 -4.45 -1.05 -6.24
C GLU A 17 -4.29 -1.33 -7.73
N GLN A 18 -4.25 -0.29 -8.55
CA GLN A 18 -4.07 -0.45 -9.99
C GLN A 18 -2.75 -1.14 -10.30
N ALA A 19 -1.65 -0.70 -9.67
CA ALA A 19 -0.33 -1.27 -9.90
C ALA A 19 -0.29 -2.76 -9.51
N TRP A 20 -0.87 -3.10 -8.36
CA TRP A 20 -0.96 -4.51 -7.94
C TRP A 20 -1.71 -5.34 -8.97
N ASN A 21 -2.89 -4.86 -9.38
CA ASN A 21 -3.75 -5.61 -10.29
C ASN A 21 -3.17 -5.72 -11.71
N GLU A 22 -2.20 -4.88 -12.04
CA GLU A 22 -1.43 -4.97 -13.29
C GLU A 22 -0.11 -5.71 -13.11
N ALA A 23 0.19 -6.18 -11.90
CA ALA A 23 1.44 -6.87 -11.56
C ALA A 23 2.68 -6.02 -11.90
N ASP A 24 2.59 -4.73 -11.66
CA ASP A 24 3.64 -3.77 -12.00
C ASP A 24 4.29 -3.23 -10.72
N GLY A 25 5.42 -3.84 -10.35
CA GLY A 25 6.14 -3.46 -9.13
C GLY A 25 6.68 -2.04 -9.16
N ARG A 26 7.12 -1.58 -10.31
CA ARG A 26 7.63 -0.21 -10.46
C ARG A 26 6.52 0.81 -10.20
N ALA A 27 5.36 0.59 -10.81
CA ALA A 27 4.20 1.45 -10.62
C ALA A 27 3.71 1.42 -9.17
N PHE A 28 3.83 0.26 -8.51
CA PHE A 28 3.48 0.14 -7.09
C PHE A 28 4.39 1.00 -6.23
N GLY A 29 5.68 1.09 -6.56
CA GLY A 29 6.65 1.89 -5.81
C GLY A 29 6.55 3.39 -6.04
N GLU A 30 6.03 3.83 -7.19
CA GLU A 30 6.02 5.25 -7.56
C GLU A 30 5.34 6.18 -6.54
N PRO A 31 4.22 5.81 -5.91
CA PRO A 31 3.59 6.68 -4.91
C PRO A 31 4.39 6.85 -3.63
N PHE A 32 5.44 6.05 -3.41
CA PHE A 32 6.26 6.12 -2.20
C PHE A 32 7.37 7.16 -2.35
N SER A 33 7.73 7.78 -1.22
CA SER A 33 8.89 8.66 -1.20
C SER A 33 10.18 7.85 -1.35
N ALA A 34 11.27 8.52 -1.75
CA ALA A 34 12.54 7.84 -2.02
C ALA A 34 13.05 7.03 -0.83
N ASP A 35 12.82 7.52 0.38
CA ASP A 35 13.28 6.90 1.63
C ASP A 35 12.12 6.28 2.45
N ALA A 36 11.02 5.94 1.80
CA ALA A 36 9.85 5.39 2.46
C ALA A 36 10.13 4.06 3.15
N ASP A 37 9.36 3.77 4.19
CA ASP A 37 9.40 2.51 4.90
C ASP A 37 8.12 1.72 4.66
N PHE A 38 8.27 0.43 4.42
CA PHE A 38 7.16 -0.48 4.16
C PHE A 38 7.34 -1.72 5.03
N VAL A 39 6.35 -2.02 5.88
CA VAL A 39 6.35 -3.26 6.65
C VAL A 39 5.25 -4.16 6.08
N ASP A 40 5.64 -5.35 5.63
CA ASP A 40 4.70 -6.27 5.01
C ASP A 40 3.95 -7.12 6.04
N ILE A 41 3.03 -7.96 5.56
CA ILE A 41 2.15 -8.76 6.44
C ILE A 41 2.92 -9.80 7.26
N ARG A 42 4.16 -10.07 6.92
CA ARG A 42 5.00 -11.00 7.68
C ARG A 42 5.91 -10.29 8.66
N GLY A 43 5.82 -8.95 8.71
CA GLY A 43 6.65 -8.15 9.58
C GLY A 43 8.03 -7.82 8.99
N GLU A 44 8.24 -8.06 7.69
CA GLU A 44 9.48 -7.70 7.04
C GLU A 44 9.50 -6.24 6.67
N HIS A 45 10.59 -5.56 7.01
CA HIS A 45 10.76 -4.14 6.73
C HIS A 45 11.55 -3.93 5.43
N HIS A 46 10.96 -3.15 4.53
CA HIS A 46 11.58 -2.76 3.26
C HIS A 46 11.84 -1.27 3.30
N SER A 47 13.09 -0.89 3.08
CA SER A 47 13.51 0.51 3.19
C SER A 47 13.84 1.07 1.81
N GLY A 48 13.12 2.12 1.45
CA GLY A 48 13.32 2.87 0.20
C GLY A 48 12.41 2.43 -0.94
N GLN A 49 12.12 3.39 -1.79
CA GLN A 49 11.23 3.20 -2.94
C GLN A 49 11.66 2.05 -3.85
N GLU A 50 12.97 1.96 -4.13
CA GLU A 50 13.49 0.92 -5.01
C GLU A 50 13.31 -0.49 -4.43
N ALA A 51 13.57 -0.64 -3.14
CA ALA A 51 13.38 -1.93 -2.47
C ALA A 51 11.90 -2.33 -2.43
N ILE A 52 11.02 -1.36 -2.23
CA ILE A 52 9.57 -1.59 -2.24
C ILE A 52 9.13 -2.06 -3.63
N ALA A 53 9.58 -1.39 -4.68
CA ALA A 53 9.23 -1.74 -6.07
C ALA A 53 9.74 -3.13 -6.44
N ALA A 54 11.01 -3.40 -6.16
CA ALA A 54 11.64 -4.70 -6.51
C ALA A 54 11.01 -5.85 -5.72
N GLY A 55 10.75 -5.64 -4.43
CA GLY A 55 10.13 -6.64 -3.59
C GLY A 55 8.72 -7.01 -4.06
N HIS A 56 7.94 -6.02 -4.47
CA HIS A 56 6.60 -6.28 -4.99
C HIS A 56 6.65 -6.98 -6.34
N GLN A 57 7.58 -6.59 -7.24
CA GLN A 57 7.70 -7.29 -8.51
C GLN A 57 8.04 -8.76 -8.29
N ALA A 58 8.91 -9.06 -7.33
CA ALA A 58 9.27 -10.44 -7.01
C ALA A 58 8.06 -11.27 -6.56
N ILE A 59 7.19 -10.72 -5.72
CA ILE A 59 5.99 -11.46 -5.27
C ILE A 59 4.93 -11.54 -6.36
N PHE A 60 4.81 -10.54 -7.23
CA PHE A 60 3.90 -10.60 -8.38
C PHE A 60 4.32 -11.71 -9.37
N ASP A 61 5.61 -11.97 -9.46
CA ASP A 61 6.14 -13.00 -10.36
C ASP A 61 6.18 -14.39 -9.73
N SER A 62 5.77 -14.53 -8.48
CA SER A 62 5.87 -15.80 -7.74
C SER A 62 4.62 -16.09 -6.92
N ILE A 63 4.67 -15.88 -5.60
CA ILE A 63 3.61 -16.32 -4.67
C ILE A 63 2.28 -15.59 -4.87
N TYR A 64 2.29 -14.39 -5.43
CA TYR A 64 1.08 -13.60 -5.69
C TYR A 64 0.80 -13.44 -7.18
N ARG A 65 1.25 -14.40 -7.99
CA ARG A 65 0.98 -14.39 -9.42
C ARG A 65 -0.53 -14.40 -9.67
N ASP A 66 -0.96 -13.51 -10.56
CA ASP A 66 -2.37 -13.36 -10.96
C ASP A 66 -3.30 -12.96 -9.81
N SER A 67 -2.74 -12.48 -8.70
CA SER A 67 -3.54 -12.01 -7.58
C SER A 67 -4.16 -10.63 -7.87
N SER A 68 -5.19 -10.31 -7.12
CA SER A 68 -5.82 -8.98 -7.18
C SER A 68 -6.07 -8.46 -5.79
N VAL A 69 -6.12 -7.15 -5.64
CA VAL A 69 -6.41 -6.52 -4.36
C VAL A 69 -7.49 -5.45 -4.53
N ASP A 70 -8.37 -5.35 -3.53
CA ASP A 70 -9.33 -4.26 -3.39
C ASP A 70 -9.02 -3.54 -2.09
N TYR A 71 -8.71 -2.25 -2.19
CA TYR A 71 -8.51 -1.41 -1.01
C TYR A 71 -9.73 -0.54 -0.78
N GLU A 72 -10.03 -0.30 0.48
CA GLU A 72 -11.10 0.61 0.88
C GLU A 72 -10.57 1.54 1.98
N LEU A 73 -10.65 2.85 1.74
CA LEU A 73 -10.23 3.83 2.74
C LEU A 73 -11.20 3.83 3.92
N ILE A 74 -10.68 3.70 5.14
CA ILE A 74 -11.48 3.81 6.36
C ILE A 74 -11.55 5.26 6.78
N GLN A 75 -10.40 5.92 6.89
CA GLN A 75 -10.31 7.32 7.24
C GLN A 75 -8.95 7.89 6.85
N ALA A 76 -8.91 9.20 6.69
CA ALA A 76 -7.68 9.95 6.51
C ALA A 76 -7.86 11.29 7.18
N ARG A 77 -6.83 11.77 7.88
CA ARG A 77 -6.89 13.06 8.55
C ARG A 77 -5.54 13.75 8.53
N GLU A 78 -5.57 15.06 8.44
CA GLU A 78 -4.35 15.85 8.55
C GLU A 78 -3.89 15.88 10.01
N LEU A 79 -2.63 15.52 10.23
CA LEU A 79 -1.99 15.70 11.54
C LEU A 79 -1.36 17.09 11.62
N TRP A 80 -0.77 17.51 10.50
CA TRP A 80 -0.23 18.84 10.27
C TRP A 80 -0.46 19.17 8.79
N SER A 81 -0.14 20.41 8.38
CA SER A 81 -0.45 20.87 7.03
C SER A 81 0.13 20.00 5.91
N ASP A 82 1.24 19.33 6.15
CA ASP A 82 1.88 18.49 5.12
C ASP A 82 1.99 17.03 5.53
N VAL A 83 1.17 16.60 6.50
CA VAL A 83 1.19 15.24 7.04
C VAL A 83 -0.22 14.70 7.19
N ILE A 84 -0.47 13.56 6.55
CA ILE A 84 -1.77 12.86 6.65
C ILE A 84 -1.52 11.48 7.22
N LEU A 85 -2.38 11.06 8.15
CA LEU A 85 -2.45 9.69 8.62
C LEU A 85 -3.69 9.05 8.02
N ALA A 86 -3.53 7.91 7.36
CA ALA A 86 -4.62 7.21 6.71
C ALA A 86 -4.67 5.75 7.13
N HIS A 87 -5.87 5.21 7.16
CA HIS A 87 -6.11 3.78 7.40
C HIS A 87 -7.04 3.23 6.33
N ALA A 88 -6.73 2.03 5.86
CA ALA A 88 -7.50 1.35 4.84
C ALA A 88 -7.59 -0.13 5.17
N THR A 89 -8.55 -0.80 4.55
CA THR A 89 -8.59 -2.27 4.53
C THR A 89 -8.30 -2.72 3.11
N GLY A 90 -7.77 -3.93 3.00
CA GLY A 90 -7.52 -4.54 1.71
C GLY A 90 -7.95 -5.99 1.72
N VAL A 91 -8.52 -6.45 0.60
CA VAL A 91 -8.84 -7.86 0.40
C VAL A 91 -8.00 -8.34 -0.77
N LEU A 92 -7.15 -9.30 -0.50
CA LEU A 92 -6.25 -9.91 -1.47
C LEU A 92 -6.84 -11.25 -1.90
N ARG A 93 -6.97 -11.46 -3.21
CA ARG A 93 -7.44 -12.72 -3.77
C ARG A 93 -6.34 -13.36 -4.59
N VAL A 94 -5.93 -14.57 -4.18
CA VAL A 94 -4.86 -15.32 -4.82
C VAL A 94 -5.45 -16.56 -5.47
N PRO A 95 -5.39 -16.70 -6.80
CA PRO A 95 -6.10 -17.79 -7.49
C PRO A 95 -5.45 -19.17 -7.34
N SER A 96 -4.14 -19.22 -7.11
CA SER A 96 -3.41 -20.48 -7.07
C SER A 96 -2.16 -20.39 -6.22
N GLY A 97 -1.52 -21.52 -5.97
CA GLY A 97 -0.27 -21.59 -5.24
C GLY A 97 -0.47 -21.76 -3.74
N PRO A 98 0.62 -21.67 -2.96
CA PRO A 98 0.58 -21.94 -1.52
C PRO A 98 -0.27 -20.95 -0.73
N LEU A 99 -0.50 -19.75 -1.27
CA LEU A 99 -1.30 -18.72 -0.61
C LEU A 99 -2.67 -18.54 -1.24
N ALA A 100 -3.13 -19.52 -2.02
CA ALA A 100 -4.44 -19.43 -2.67
C ALA A 100 -5.56 -19.15 -1.67
N GLY A 101 -6.50 -18.28 -2.09
CA GLY A 101 -7.64 -17.91 -1.26
C GLY A 101 -7.75 -16.40 -1.08
N GLU A 102 -8.59 -16.01 -0.13
CA GLU A 102 -8.86 -14.61 0.17
C GLU A 102 -8.24 -14.24 1.51
N HIS A 103 -7.52 -13.12 1.53
CA HIS A 103 -6.84 -12.65 2.73
C HIS A 103 -7.22 -11.19 2.98
N SER A 104 -7.62 -10.88 4.20
CA SER A 104 -7.95 -9.51 4.60
C SER A 104 -6.81 -8.90 5.41
N ALA A 105 -6.54 -7.63 5.16
CA ALA A 105 -5.46 -6.92 5.83
C ALA A 105 -5.90 -5.48 6.15
N MET A 106 -5.25 -4.91 7.15
CA MET A 106 -5.43 -3.52 7.55
C MET A 106 -4.14 -2.77 7.24
N GLN A 107 -4.26 -1.59 6.66
CA GLN A 107 -3.11 -0.75 6.33
C GLN A 107 -3.14 0.55 7.12
N SER A 108 -1.96 0.96 7.58
CA SER A 108 -1.74 2.29 8.15
C SER A 108 -0.71 3.00 7.28
N LEU A 109 -0.99 4.23 6.89
CA LEU A 109 -0.14 4.99 5.99
C LEU A 109 0.14 6.37 6.56
N VAL A 110 1.38 6.82 6.40
CA VAL A 110 1.78 8.21 6.65
C VAL A 110 2.09 8.84 5.30
N LEU A 111 1.37 9.91 4.97
CA LEU A 111 1.54 10.62 3.72
C LEU A 111 2.19 11.97 4.00
N LEU A 112 3.20 12.34 3.22
CA LEU A 112 3.90 13.60 3.36
C LEU A 112 3.83 14.37 2.05
N ARG A 113 3.65 15.69 2.14
CA ARG A 113 3.70 16.56 0.97
C ARG A 113 5.06 17.23 0.91
N GLY A 114 5.74 17.03 -0.22
CA GLY A 114 7.02 17.66 -0.51
C GLY A 114 6.99 18.38 -1.84
N GLY A 115 8.16 18.63 -2.42
CA GLY A 115 8.27 19.31 -3.71
C GLY A 115 7.57 18.60 -4.85
N ASP A 116 7.50 17.28 -4.79
CA ASP A 116 6.86 16.45 -5.83
C ASP A 116 5.40 16.11 -5.51
N GLY A 117 4.79 16.80 -4.57
CA GLY A 117 3.44 16.55 -4.14
C GLY A 117 3.37 15.54 -2.99
N TRP A 118 2.21 14.89 -2.86
CA TRP A 118 1.99 13.93 -1.79
C TRP A 118 2.61 12.57 -2.13
N LYS A 119 3.33 12.00 -1.15
CA LYS A 119 3.94 10.67 -1.28
C LYS A 119 3.69 9.87 -0.02
N ILE A 120 3.72 8.56 -0.15
CA ILE A 120 3.62 7.66 1.00
C ILE A 120 5.01 7.54 1.62
N ALA A 121 5.15 7.98 2.87
CA ALA A 121 6.42 7.91 3.59
C ALA A 121 6.52 6.65 4.45
N GLY A 122 5.38 6.14 4.90
CA GLY A 122 5.33 4.91 5.69
C GLY A 122 4.08 4.13 5.37
N PHE A 123 4.21 2.80 5.36
CA PHE A 123 3.12 1.89 5.08
C PHE A 123 3.31 0.67 5.97
N HIS A 124 2.30 0.32 6.74
CA HIS A 124 2.33 -0.87 7.58
C HIS A 124 1.12 -1.73 7.26
N ASN A 125 1.37 -2.98 6.95
CA ASN A 125 0.35 -3.95 6.55
C ASN A 125 0.23 -5.04 7.59
N THR A 126 -0.98 -5.32 8.04
CA THR A 126 -1.23 -6.32 9.07
C THR A 126 -2.38 -7.22 8.63
N LEU A 127 -2.16 -8.54 8.68
CA LEU A 127 -3.24 -9.48 8.42
C LEU A 127 -4.30 -9.36 9.51
N VAL A 128 -5.56 -9.39 9.09
CA VAL A 128 -6.68 -9.40 10.03
C VAL A 128 -6.80 -10.83 10.59
N ALA A 129 -6.66 -10.94 11.90
CA ALA A 129 -6.72 -12.24 12.56
C ALA A 129 -8.13 -12.82 12.52
N SER A 130 -8.19 -14.13 12.30
CA SER A 130 -9.45 -14.88 12.35
C SER A 130 -9.68 -15.37 13.77
N HIS A 131 -10.89 -15.18 14.28
CA HIS A 131 -11.26 -15.59 15.63
C HIS A 131 -12.37 -16.61 15.61
#